data_030bda8093caf0108e502ba1e1b63f5c
#
_entry.id   030bda8093caf0108e502ba1e1b63f5c
#
_cell.length_a   1.000
_cell.length_b   1.000
_cell.length_c   1.000
_cell.angle_alpha   90.00
_cell.angle_beta   90.00
_cell.angle_gamma   90.00
#
_symmetry.space_group_name_H-M   'P 1'
#
loop_
_entity.id
_entity.type
_entity.pdbx_description
1 polymer ?
#
loop_
_entity_poly.entity_id
_entity_poly.type
_entity_poly.pdbx_seq_one_letter_code
_entity_poly.pdbx_strand_id
1 'polypeptide(L)'
;MTIKIERKIVKYQVQKPEDKAAVTAAAGAPKLIPAAPVEEVVRDKNGHTAKVIRMHEKLERPEMLIGSTYKIKTPISDHAMYVTINDIVLNEGTEYEQRRPFEIFINSKNLDHFQWIVALTRIISSVFRKGGDVTFLVDELKAVFDPRGGYWQPGGKFMPSIIAELGYVIEKHLQAIGLMRKPQLDEHQQKLVDEKRAEFEARA
;
A
#
# COMPACT_ATOMS: atom_id res chain seq x y z
N MET A 1 7.68 11.54 38.36
CA MET A 1 7.53 12.89 38.97
C MET A 1 6.14 12.98 39.56
N THR A 2 6.01 13.18 40.88
CA THR A 2 4.71 13.31 41.53
C THR A 2 4.37 14.80 41.55
N ILE A 3 3.28 15.18 40.90
CA ILE A 3 2.81 16.58 40.90
C ILE A 3 2.01 16.78 42.21
N LYS A 4 2.48 17.63 43.11
CA LYS A 4 1.81 17.98 44.35
C LYS A 4 0.81 19.13 44.06
N ILE A 5 -0.47 18.89 44.24
CA ILE A 5 -1.52 19.93 44.10
C ILE A 5 -1.69 20.61 45.44
N GLU A 6 -1.29 21.89 45.56
CA GLU A 6 -1.35 22.67 46.79
C GLU A 6 -2.61 23.50 46.99
N ARG A 7 -3.51 23.51 46.00
CA ARG A 7 -4.76 24.29 46.05
C ARG A 7 -5.96 23.40 46.38
N LYS A 8 -6.77 23.81 47.34
CA LYS A 8 -8.06 23.18 47.65
C LYS A 8 -9.01 23.28 46.49
N ILE A 9 -9.65 22.15 46.11
CA ILE A 9 -10.74 22.14 45.16
C ILE A 9 -11.93 22.85 45.78
N VAL A 10 -12.30 24.03 45.25
CA VAL A 10 -13.36 24.88 45.77
C VAL A 10 -14.72 24.60 45.15
N LYS A 11 -14.76 24.02 43.96
CA LYS A 11 -15.98 23.70 43.23
C LYS A 11 -15.71 22.63 42.18
N TYR A 12 -16.64 21.68 42.00
CA TYR A 12 -16.67 20.78 40.85
C TYR A 12 -18.04 20.84 40.21
N GLN A 13 -18.13 20.65 38.92
CA GLN A 13 -19.35 20.58 38.17
C GLN A 13 -19.30 19.39 37.22
N VAL A 14 -20.35 18.57 37.22
CA VAL A 14 -20.48 17.47 36.27
C VAL A 14 -20.98 18.07 34.95
N GLN A 15 -20.17 18.02 33.94
CA GLN A 15 -20.59 18.45 32.61
C GLN A 15 -21.54 17.43 31.98
N LYS A 16 -22.70 17.86 31.57
CA LYS A 16 -23.63 17.07 30.76
C LYS A 16 -23.09 17.00 29.31
N PRO A 17 -23.50 15.99 28.50
CA PRO A 17 -23.07 15.87 27.10
C PRO A 17 -23.26 17.13 26.26
N GLU A 18 -24.27 17.93 26.56
CA GLU A 18 -24.60 19.19 25.89
C GLU A 18 -23.58 20.30 26.17
N ASP A 19 -22.95 20.30 27.37
CA ASP A 19 -21.95 21.31 27.74
C ASP A 19 -20.61 21.08 27.05
N LYS A 20 -20.32 19.84 26.56
CA LYS A 20 -19.10 19.54 25.81
C LYS A 20 -19.07 20.18 24.43
N ALA A 21 -20.25 20.46 23.84
CA ALA A 21 -20.33 21.08 22.52
C ALA A 21 -19.95 22.57 22.54
N ALA A 22 -20.14 23.25 23.67
CA ALA A 22 -19.84 24.69 23.80
C ALA A 22 -18.36 24.97 24.15
N VAL A 23 -17.69 24.05 24.86
CA VAL A 23 -16.29 24.22 25.29
C VAL A 23 -15.30 23.85 24.18
N THR A 24 -15.69 22.95 23.25
CA THR A 24 -14.86 22.59 22.10
C THR A 24 -14.76 23.67 21.01
N ALA A 25 -15.65 24.68 21.05
CA ALA A 25 -15.60 25.80 20.10
C ALA A 25 -14.53 26.87 20.43
N ALA A 26 -13.97 26.84 21.66
CA ALA A 26 -13.02 27.86 22.12
C ALA A 26 -11.54 27.39 22.16
N ALA A 27 -11.25 26.12 22.05
CA ALA A 27 -9.90 25.60 21.98
C ALA A 27 -9.68 25.02 20.57
N GLY A 28 -8.78 25.64 19.81
CA GLY A 28 -8.41 25.23 18.44
C GLY A 28 -7.78 23.83 18.41
N ALA A 29 -8.56 22.80 18.75
CA ALA A 29 -8.21 21.42 18.45
C ALA A 29 -8.31 21.21 16.93
N PRO A 30 -7.37 20.52 16.30
CA PRO A 30 -7.49 20.21 14.88
C PRO A 30 -8.82 19.45 14.68
N LYS A 31 -9.77 20.07 13.99
CA LYS A 31 -10.93 19.37 13.48
C LYS A 31 -10.39 18.22 12.64
N LEU A 32 -10.53 16.99 13.12
CA LEU A 32 -10.58 15.82 12.25
C LEU A 32 -11.81 16.06 11.35
N ILE A 33 -11.55 16.72 10.23
CA ILE A 33 -12.50 16.81 9.13
C ILE A 33 -12.69 15.36 8.69
N PRO A 34 -13.88 14.76 8.82
CA PRO A 34 -14.13 13.52 8.12
C PRO A 34 -13.88 13.86 6.66
N ALA A 35 -12.87 13.23 6.07
CA ALA A 35 -12.56 13.42 4.67
C ALA A 35 -13.84 13.07 3.90
N ALA A 36 -14.56 14.11 3.48
CA ALA A 36 -15.61 13.95 2.49
C ALA A 36 -14.95 13.26 1.29
N PRO A 37 -15.66 12.39 0.56
CA PRO A 37 -15.16 11.85 -0.69
C PRO A 37 -14.70 13.04 -1.50
N VAL A 38 -13.41 13.08 -1.85
CA VAL A 38 -12.84 14.18 -2.62
C VAL A 38 -13.28 13.95 -4.05
N GLU A 39 -14.53 14.35 -4.32
CA GLU A 39 -15.03 14.50 -5.66
C GLU A 39 -14.44 15.80 -6.20
N GLU A 40 -13.35 15.71 -6.90
CA GLU A 40 -12.74 16.86 -7.53
C GLU A 40 -13.47 17.13 -8.85
N VAL A 41 -14.11 18.28 -8.95
CA VAL A 41 -14.72 18.74 -10.19
C VAL A 41 -13.59 19.33 -11.05
N VAL A 42 -13.15 18.57 -12.03
CA VAL A 42 -12.14 19.01 -13.00
C VAL A 42 -12.83 19.47 -14.27
N ARG A 43 -12.37 20.55 -14.85
CA ARG A 43 -12.82 20.99 -16.18
C ARG A 43 -11.98 20.28 -17.23
N ASP A 44 -12.63 19.58 -18.14
CA ASP A 44 -11.96 18.99 -19.29
C ASP A 44 -11.48 20.07 -20.28
N LYS A 45 -10.70 19.66 -21.28
CA LYS A 45 -10.19 20.56 -22.33
C LYS A 45 -11.29 21.23 -23.14
N ASN A 46 -12.52 20.74 -23.06
CA ASN A 46 -13.69 21.24 -23.77
C ASN A 46 -14.60 22.09 -22.87
N GLY A 47 -14.18 22.38 -21.63
CA GLY A 47 -14.93 23.21 -20.69
C GLY A 47 -16.06 22.51 -19.95
N HIS A 48 -16.26 21.19 -20.14
CA HIS A 48 -17.22 20.42 -19.38
C HIS A 48 -16.67 20.08 -18.00
N THR A 49 -17.54 20.10 -17.01
CA THR A 49 -17.19 19.72 -15.64
C THR A 49 -17.30 18.20 -15.50
N ALA A 50 -16.17 17.53 -15.30
CA ALA A 50 -16.12 16.11 -14.98
C ALA A 50 -15.91 15.90 -13.48
N LYS A 51 -16.66 14.96 -12.90
CA LYS A 51 -16.50 14.52 -11.51
C LYS A 51 -15.46 13.41 -11.48
N VAL A 52 -14.27 13.70 -10.96
CA VAL A 52 -13.18 12.74 -10.84
C VAL A 52 -13.22 12.06 -9.47
N ILE A 53 -13.35 10.75 -9.47
CA ILE A 53 -13.33 9.93 -8.27
C ILE A 53 -11.89 9.57 -7.95
N ARG A 54 -11.43 9.89 -6.73
CA ARG A 54 -10.13 9.48 -6.20
C ARG A 54 -10.31 8.33 -5.20
N MET A 55 -9.27 7.51 -5.08
CA MET A 55 -9.25 6.43 -4.10
C MET A 55 -9.36 6.97 -2.67
N HIS A 56 -10.32 6.48 -1.91
CA HIS A 56 -10.54 6.81 -0.50
C HIS A 56 -11.20 5.64 0.24
N GLU A 57 -11.08 5.62 1.57
CA GLU A 57 -11.51 4.51 2.44
C GLU A 57 -13.01 4.18 2.41
N LYS A 58 -13.86 5.15 2.00
CA LYS A 58 -15.32 4.95 1.90
C LYS A 58 -15.76 4.41 0.54
N LEU A 59 -14.82 4.18 -0.37
CA LEU A 59 -15.17 3.61 -1.68
C LEU A 59 -15.64 2.17 -1.47
N GLU A 60 -16.87 1.89 -1.91
CA GLU A 60 -17.43 0.55 -1.82
C GLU A 60 -16.68 -0.39 -2.77
N ARG A 61 -16.49 -1.63 -2.30
CA ARG A 61 -15.87 -2.67 -3.12
C ARG A 61 -16.81 -3.06 -4.26
N PRO A 62 -16.40 -2.93 -5.52
CA PRO A 62 -17.18 -3.43 -6.64
C PRO A 62 -17.37 -4.94 -6.55
N GLU A 63 -18.41 -5.45 -7.20
CA GLU A 63 -18.67 -6.88 -7.29
C GLU A 63 -17.51 -7.61 -7.98
N MET A 64 -16.93 -7.00 -9.03
CA MET A 64 -15.79 -7.54 -9.77
C MET A 64 -14.59 -6.58 -9.71
N LEU A 65 -13.40 -7.14 -9.52
CA LEU A 65 -12.11 -6.44 -9.54
C LEU A 65 -11.17 -7.11 -10.55
N ILE A 66 -10.26 -6.33 -11.12
CA ILE A 66 -9.21 -6.85 -12.00
C ILE A 66 -8.02 -7.26 -11.12
N GLY A 67 -7.59 -8.52 -11.19
CA GLY A 67 -6.53 -9.04 -10.33
C GLY A 67 -5.37 -9.67 -11.07
N SER A 68 -4.22 -9.70 -10.40
CA SER A 68 -3.03 -10.42 -10.81
C SER A 68 -2.56 -11.33 -9.69
N THR A 69 -2.25 -12.59 -10.01
CA THR A 69 -1.73 -13.55 -9.06
C THR A 69 -0.26 -13.84 -9.35
N TYR A 70 0.58 -13.65 -8.33
CA TYR A 70 2.02 -13.88 -8.37
C TYR A 70 2.37 -15.14 -7.58
N LYS A 71 3.20 -16.00 -8.17
CA LYS A 71 3.73 -17.18 -7.49
C LYS A 71 5.10 -16.85 -6.89
N ILE A 72 5.24 -17.04 -5.59
CA ILE A 72 6.50 -17.01 -4.85
C ILE A 72 6.89 -18.44 -4.53
N LYS A 73 8.11 -18.84 -4.90
CA LYS A 73 8.70 -20.13 -4.52
C LYS A 73 10.05 -19.85 -3.88
N THR A 74 10.08 -19.95 -2.57
CA THR A 74 11.30 -19.72 -1.79
C THR A 74 12.04 -21.03 -1.58
N PRO A 75 13.38 -21.04 -1.47
CA PRO A 75 14.16 -22.24 -1.14
C PRO A 75 13.90 -22.77 0.26
N ILE A 76 13.38 -21.91 1.14
CA ILE A 76 13.14 -22.23 2.57
C ILE A 76 11.76 -22.83 2.84
N SER A 77 10.92 -22.99 1.82
CA SER A 77 9.58 -23.57 1.96
C SER A 77 9.32 -24.58 0.84
N ASP A 78 8.79 -25.74 1.23
CA ASP A 78 8.39 -26.79 0.28
C ASP A 78 7.19 -26.37 -0.58
N HIS A 79 6.37 -25.46 -0.07
CA HIS A 79 5.17 -25.00 -0.73
C HIS A 79 5.35 -23.60 -1.32
N ALA A 80 4.81 -23.43 -2.54
CA ALA A 80 4.71 -22.10 -3.12
C ALA A 80 3.64 -21.26 -2.41
N MET A 81 3.88 -19.95 -2.37
CA MET A 81 2.92 -18.97 -1.92
C MET A 81 2.35 -18.22 -3.14
N TYR A 82 1.07 -17.96 -3.13
CA TYR A 82 0.39 -17.20 -4.19
C TYR A 82 -0.12 -15.90 -3.61
N VAL A 83 0.35 -14.79 -4.18
CA VAL A 83 -0.03 -13.43 -3.80
C VAL A 83 -0.96 -12.90 -4.87
N THR A 84 -2.21 -12.65 -4.53
CA THR A 84 -3.20 -12.07 -5.42
C THR A 84 -3.43 -10.62 -5.03
N ILE A 85 -3.23 -9.69 -5.96
CA ILE A 85 -3.53 -8.27 -5.80
C ILE A 85 -4.65 -7.93 -6.77
N ASN A 86 -5.75 -7.42 -6.23
CA ASN A 86 -6.90 -6.99 -6.99
C ASN A 86 -6.96 -5.46 -7.02
N ASP A 87 -7.22 -4.93 -8.20
CA ASP A 87 -7.25 -3.51 -8.48
C ASP A 87 -8.66 -3.04 -8.81
N ILE A 88 -8.94 -1.81 -8.43
CA ILE A 88 -10.09 -1.07 -8.91
C ILE A 88 -9.68 -0.13 -10.03
N VAL A 89 -10.52 -0.01 -11.04
CA VAL A 89 -10.38 1.00 -12.09
C VAL A 89 -11.28 2.17 -11.72
N LEU A 90 -10.69 3.33 -11.51
CA LEU A 90 -11.38 4.57 -11.22
C LEU A 90 -11.54 5.37 -12.50
N ASN A 91 -12.68 6.04 -12.69
CA ASN A 91 -12.98 6.91 -13.84
C ASN A 91 -12.83 6.20 -15.19
N GLU A 92 -13.27 4.94 -15.26
CA GLU A 92 -13.15 4.09 -16.44
C GLU A 92 -13.67 4.80 -17.72
N GLY A 93 -12.90 4.68 -18.80
CA GLY A 93 -13.24 5.29 -20.10
C GLY A 93 -13.08 6.80 -20.18
N THR A 94 -12.49 7.45 -19.18
CA THR A 94 -12.20 8.89 -19.19
C THR A 94 -10.70 9.17 -19.30
N GLU A 95 -10.30 10.42 -19.55
CA GLU A 95 -8.88 10.83 -19.51
C GLU A 95 -8.27 10.76 -18.10
N TYR A 96 -9.10 10.57 -17.06
CA TYR A 96 -8.71 10.43 -15.66
C TYR A 96 -8.74 8.99 -15.18
N GLU A 97 -8.81 8.04 -16.12
CA GLU A 97 -8.79 6.62 -15.77
C GLU A 97 -7.52 6.28 -14.98
N GLN A 98 -7.71 5.67 -13.82
CA GLN A 98 -6.61 5.26 -12.97
C GLN A 98 -6.88 3.88 -12.38
N ARG A 99 -5.95 2.95 -12.58
CA ARG A 99 -5.94 1.66 -11.92
C ARG A 99 -5.22 1.76 -10.59
N ARG A 100 -5.88 1.31 -9.51
CA ARG A 100 -5.36 1.40 -8.14
C ARG A 100 -5.49 0.05 -7.44
N PRO A 101 -4.48 -0.39 -6.65
CA PRO A 101 -4.62 -1.60 -5.85
C PRO A 101 -5.69 -1.37 -4.79
N PHE A 102 -6.54 -2.37 -4.57
CA PHE A 102 -7.66 -2.32 -3.64
C PHE A 102 -7.51 -3.32 -2.50
N GLU A 103 -7.11 -4.54 -2.82
CA GLU A 103 -6.97 -5.61 -1.84
C GLU A 103 -5.85 -6.58 -2.22
N ILE A 104 -5.27 -7.24 -1.22
CA ILE A 104 -4.25 -8.26 -1.38
C ILE A 104 -4.59 -9.49 -0.55
N PHE A 105 -4.36 -10.66 -1.14
CA PHE A 105 -4.51 -11.95 -0.49
C PHE A 105 -3.26 -12.79 -0.67
N ILE A 106 -2.92 -13.54 0.36
CA ILE A 106 -1.83 -14.52 0.31
C ILE A 106 -2.40 -15.89 0.58
N ASN A 107 -2.16 -16.82 -0.35
CA ASN A 107 -2.62 -18.20 -0.27
C ASN A 107 -1.42 -19.14 -0.30
N SER A 108 -1.33 -20.03 0.69
CA SER A 108 -0.26 -21.03 0.81
C SER A 108 -0.79 -22.29 1.47
N LYS A 109 -0.21 -23.44 1.13
CA LYS A 109 -0.45 -24.69 1.86
C LYS A 109 0.25 -24.74 3.21
N ASN A 110 1.28 -23.90 3.42
CA ASN A 110 1.91 -23.76 4.72
C ASN A 110 1.03 -22.88 5.61
N LEU A 111 0.54 -23.44 6.69
CA LEU A 111 -0.32 -22.75 7.67
C LEU A 111 0.47 -22.14 8.84
N ASP A 112 1.79 -22.31 8.86
CA ASP A 112 2.62 -21.68 9.86
C ASP A 112 2.46 -20.15 9.76
N HIS A 113 2.20 -19.54 10.91
CA HIS A 113 1.98 -18.11 11.00
C HIS A 113 0.79 -17.54 10.20
N PHE A 114 -0.18 -18.38 9.82
CA PHE A 114 -1.34 -17.99 9.01
C PHE A 114 -2.06 -16.73 9.55
N GLN A 115 -2.20 -16.63 10.88
CA GLN A 115 -2.83 -15.47 11.53
C GLN A 115 -2.09 -14.16 11.23
N TRP A 116 -0.75 -14.19 11.24
CA TRP A 116 0.09 -13.03 10.94
C TRP A 116 0.00 -12.64 9.46
N ILE A 117 -0.05 -13.64 8.58
CA ILE A 117 -0.23 -13.42 7.14
C ILE A 117 -1.58 -12.75 6.89
N VAL A 118 -2.66 -13.23 7.50
CA VAL A 118 -3.98 -12.62 7.37
C VAL A 118 -4.00 -11.21 7.94
N ALA A 119 -3.41 -10.97 9.11
CA ALA A 119 -3.32 -9.63 9.69
C ALA A 119 -2.57 -8.66 8.77
N LEU A 120 -1.43 -9.08 8.24
CA LEU A 120 -0.61 -8.28 7.32
C LEU A 120 -1.38 -7.93 6.04
N THR A 121 -2.03 -8.90 5.39
CA THR A 121 -2.80 -8.65 4.16
C THR A 121 -3.98 -7.72 4.40
N ARG A 122 -4.64 -7.81 5.57
CA ARG A 122 -5.71 -6.88 5.95
C ARG A 122 -5.20 -5.45 6.14
N ILE A 123 -4.04 -5.29 6.78
CA ILE A 123 -3.41 -3.98 6.99
C ILE A 123 -3.01 -3.38 5.64
N ILE A 124 -2.32 -4.14 4.77
CA ILE A 124 -1.92 -3.67 3.44
C ILE A 124 -3.15 -3.28 2.61
N SER A 125 -4.21 -4.10 2.62
CA SER A 125 -5.46 -3.79 1.92
C SER A 125 -6.12 -2.52 2.46
N SER A 126 -6.02 -2.25 3.76
CA SER A 126 -6.54 -1.01 4.36
C SER A 126 -5.73 0.21 3.91
N VAL A 127 -4.40 0.08 3.80
CA VAL A 127 -3.54 1.14 3.26
C VAL A 127 -3.86 1.41 1.79
N PHE A 128 -4.05 0.39 0.97
CA PHE A 128 -4.45 0.55 -0.44
C PHE A 128 -5.76 1.33 -0.56
N ARG A 129 -6.78 0.99 0.23
CA ARG A 129 -8.09 1.66 0.23
C ARG A 129 -8.06 3.07 0.79
N LYS A 130 -7.13 3.39 1.69
CA LYS A 130 -7.00 4.75 2.21
C LYS A 130 -6.70 5.77 1.11
N GLY A 131 -6.06 5.33 0.03
CA GLY A 131 -5.69 6.20 -1.09
C GLY A 131 -4.39 6.96 -0.83
N GLY A 132 -4.10 7.94 -1.70
CA GLY A 132 -2.84 8.66 -1.68
C GLY A 132 -1.67 7.84 -2.21
N ASP A 133 -0.47 8.17 -1.75
CA ASP A 133 0.74 7.42 -2.08
C ASP A 133 0.83 6.15 -1.24
N VAL A 134 0.93 5.01 -1.92
CA VAL A 134 1.07 3.68 -1.30
C VAL A 134 2.44 3.06 -1.58
N THR A 135 3.32 3.77 -2.28
CA THR A 135 4.63 3.25 -2.69
C THR A 135 5.57 3.02 -1.52
N PHE A 136 5.40 3.78 -0.43
CA PHE A 136 6.18 3.62 0.80
C PHE A 136 6.08 2.20 1.39
N LEU A 137 4.97 1.50 1.17
CA LEU A 137 4.82 0.10 1.62
C LEU A 137 5.89 -0.82 1.06
N VAL A 138 6.38 -0.53 -0.14
CA VAL A 138 7.42 -1.32 -0.79
C VAL A 138 8.70 -1.25 0.00
N ASP A 139 9.10 -0.04 0.41
CA ASP A 139 10.36 0.18 1.14
C ASP A 139 10.27 -0.41 2.56
N GLU A 140 9.13 -0.21 3.24
CA GLU A 140 8.89 -0.77 4.57
C GLU A 140 8.94 -2.31 4.57
N LEU A 141 8.30 -2.95 3.60
CA LEU A 141 8.31 -4.41 3.51
C LEU A 141 9.69 -4.96 3.11
N LYS A 142 10.40 -4.28 2.20
CA LYS A 142 11.76 -4.68 1.79
C LYS A 142 12.79 -4.55 2.90
N ALA A 143 12.56 -3.65 3.87
CA ALA A 143 13.44 -3.45 5.01
C ALA A 143 13.33 -4.58 6.06
N VAL A 144 12.31 -5.45 5.97
CA VAL A 144 12.14 -6.57 6.91
C VAL A 144 13.14 -7.67 6.65
N PHE A 145 13.93 -8.05 7.65
CA PHE A 145 14.86 -9.17 7.59
C PHE A 145 14.39 -10.33 8.50
N ASP A 146 14.81 -11.55 8.14
CA ASP A 146 14.61 -12.75 8.98
C ASP A 146 15.84 -12.93 9.87
N PRO A 147 15.69 -12.98 11.21
CA PRO A 147 16.81 -13.21 12.12
C PRO A 147 17.56 -14.54 11.89
N ARG A 148 16.91 -15.50 11.24
CA ARG A 148 17.52 -16.79 10.86
C ARG A 148 18.35 -16.71 9.58
N GLY A 149 18.39 -15.54 8.94
CA GLY A 149 19.04 -15.28 7.69
C GLY A 149 18.05 -15.26 6.50
N GLY A 150 18.47 -14.57 5.43
CA GLY A 150 17.74 -14.54 4.16
C GLY A 150 18.07 -15.74 3.27
N TYR A 151 17.73 -15.63 2.00
CA TYR A 151 17.97 -16.67 1.01
C TYR A 151 18.26 -16.07 -0.37
N TRP A 152 18.88 -16.88 -1.22
CA TRP A 152 19.17 -16.51 -2.60
C TRP A 152 18.06 -17.05 -3.51
N GLN A 153 17.51 -16.20 -4.35
CA GLN A 153 16.62 -16.61 -5.43
C GLN A 153 17.39 -17.09 -6.65
N PRO A 154 16.79 -17.90 -7.52
CA PRO A 154 17.31 -18.17 -8.84
C PRO A 154 17.60 -16.85 -9.57
N GLY A 155 18.81 -16.73 -10.17
CA GLY A 155 19.28 -15.49 -10.77
C GLY A 155 20.14 -14.62 -9.86
N GLY A 156 20.47 -15.09 -8.64
CA GLY A 156 21.46 -14.46 -7.77
C GLY A 156 20.96 -13.24 -6.97
N LYS A 157 19.67 -13.07 -6.85
CA LYS A 157 19.08 -12.00 -6.02
C LYS A 157 18.93 -12.47 -4.58
N PHE A 158 19.55 -11.73 -3.64
CA PHE A 158 19.40 -11.99 -2.21
C PHE A 158 18.08 -11.43 -1.70
N MET A 159 17.35 -12.25 -0.92
CA MET A 159 16.12 -11.86 -0.22
C MET A 159 16.34 -11.91 1.28
N PRO A 160 16.23 -10.77 1.98
CA PRO A 160 16.41 -10.71 3.44
C PRO A 160 15.35 -11.51 4.20
N SER A 161 14.14 -11.63 3.64
CA SER A 161 13.01 -12.36 4.22
C SER A 161 11.91 -12.63 3.19
N ILE A 162 10.97 -13.49 3.53
CA ILE A 162 9.73 -13.69 2.74
C ILE A 162 8.91 -12.39 2.65
N ILE A 163 8.92 -11.58 3.71
CA ILE A 163 8.22 -10.29 3.73
C ILE A 163 8.87 -9.30 2.75
N ALA A 164 10.20 -9.30 2.69
CA ALA A 164 10.91 -8.49 1.69
C ALA A 164 10.57 -8.94 0.26
N GLU A 165 10.45 -10.26 0.02
CA GLU A 165 10.02 -10.78 -1.28
C GLU A 165 8.58 -10.36 -1.63
N LEU A 166 7.68 -10.30 -0.63
CA LEU A 166 6.34 -9.73 -0.80
C LEU A 166 6.42 -8.25 -1.21
N GLY A 167 7.32 -7.47 -0.61
CA GLY A 167 7.58 -6.08 -0.99
C GLY A 167 7.98 -5.96 -2.47
N TYR A 168 8.83 -6.85 -2.97
CA TYR A 168 9.19 -6.90 -4.40
C TYR A 168 8.02 -7.28 -5.32
N VAL A 169 7.11 -8.14 -4.86
CA VAL A 169 5.90 -8.47 -5.63
C VAL A 169 4.98 -7.26 -5.74
N ILE A 170 4.77 -6.54 -4.64
CA ILE A 170 3.98 -5.31 -4.63
C ILE A 170 4.63 -4.24 -5.53
N GLU A 171 5.94 -4.04 -5.43
CA GLU A 171 6.68 -3.14 -6.32
C GLU A 171 6.44 -3.46 -7.80
N LYS A 172 6.62 -4.72 -8.18
CA LYS A 172 6.39 -5.19 -9.55
C LYS A 172 4.96 -4.91 -10.00
N HIS A 173 3.99 -5.11 -9.11
CA HIS A 173 2.59 -4.84 -9.39
C HIS A 173 2.33 -3.34 -9.58
N LEU A 174 2.80 -2.48 -8.66
CA LEU A 174 2.66 -1.02 -8.76
C LEU A 174 3.32 -0.45 -10.02
N GLN A 175 4.45 -1.04 -10.42
CA GLN A 175 5.10 -0.69 -11.69
C GLN A 175 4.27 -1.13 -12.91
N ALA A 176 3.62 -2.28 -12.83
CA ALA A 176 2.79 -2.80 -13.93
C ALA A 176 1.53 -1.97 -14.15
N ILE A 177 0.93 -1.42 -13.08
CA ILE A 177 -0.25 -0.55 -13.16
C ILE A 177 0.09 0.94 -13.29
N GLY A 178 1.38 1.30 -13.40
CA GLY A 178 1.84 2.67 -13.63
C GLY A 178 1.89 3.59 -12.42
N LEU A 179 1.69 3.07 -11.20
CA LEU A 179 1.76 3.84 -9.96
C LEU A 179 3.18 4.06 -9.46
N MET A 180 4.12 3.22 -9.88
CA MET A 180 5.52 3.33 -9.51
C MET A 180 6.37 3.31 -10.78
N ARG A 181 7.36 4.19 -10.84
CA ARG A 181 8.29 4.20 -11.97
C ARG A 181 9.29 3.05 -11.85
N LYS A 182 9.56 2.39 -12.96
CA LYS A 182 10.71 1.47 -13.00
C LYS A 182 11.99 2.28 -12.86
N PRO A 183 12.99 1.81 -12.08
CA PRO A 183 14.29 2.44 -12.07
C PRO A 183 14.83 2.46 -13.50
N GLN A 184 15.19 3.64 -13.99
CA GLN A 184 15.86 3.76 -15.26
C GLN A 184 17.33 3.40 -15.04
N LEU A 185 17.81 2.47 -15.84
CA LEU A 185 19.25 2.19 -15.91
C LEU A 185 19.95 3.42 -16.50
N ASP A 186 21.08 3.78 -15.95
CA ASP A 186 21.92 4.77 -16.61
C ASP A 186 22.50 4.21 -17.93
N GLU A 187 23.03 5.09 -18.79
CA GLU A 187 23.54 4.67 -20.11
C GLU A 187 24.61 3.60 -20.01
N HIS A 188 25.43 3.64 -18.96
CA HIS A 188 26.50 2.66 -18.76
C HIS A 188 25.94 1.30 -18.35
N GLN A 189 24.98 1.28 -17.44
CA GLN A 189 24.28 0.06 -17.03
C GLN A 189 23.48 -0.54 -18.18
N GLN A 190 22.85 0.29 -19.01
CA GLN A 190 22.13 -0.17 -20.19
C GLN A 190 23.05 -0.86 -21.18
N LYS A 191 24.22 -0.25 -21.50
CA LYS A 191 25.22 -0.87 -22.36
C LYS A 191 25.72 -2.21 -21.85
N LEU A 192 25.97 -2.30 -20.53
CA LEU A 192 26.41 -3.55 -19.91
C LEU A 192 25.34 -4.65 -20.01
N VAL A 193 24.07 -4.30 -19.82
CA VAL A 193 22.96 -5.25 -19.98
C VAL A 193 22.82 -5.71 -21.42
N ASP A 194 22.95 -4.81 -22.39
CA ASP A 194 22.85 -5.13 -23.81
C ASP A 194 24.03 -6.00 -24.29
N GLU A 195 25.23 -5.72 -23.82
CA GLU A 195 26.42 -6.56 -24.08
C GLU A 195 26.20 -7.97 -23.52
N LYS A 196 25.78 -8.10 -22.28
CA LYS A 196 25.51 -9.40 -21.65
C LYS A 196 24.41 -10.18 -22.31
N ARG A 197 23.38 -9.50 -22.79
CA ARG A 197 22.31 -10.13 -23.56
C ARG A 197 22.82 -10.67 -24.90
N ALA A 198 23.59 -9.88 -25.61
CA ALA A 198 24.22 -10.29 -26.88
C ALA A 198 25.17 -11.49 -26.70
N GLU A 199 25.97 -11.48 -25.62
CA GLU A 199 26.82 -12.64 -25.28
C GLU A 199 26.01 -13.91 -24.99
N PHE A 200 24.85 -13.78 -24.30
CA PHE A 200 24.00 -14.91 -23.99
C PHE A 200 23.30 -15.46 -25.25
N GLU A 201 22.78 -14.58 -26.09
CA GLU A 201 22.16 -14.96 -27.36
C GLU A 201 23.15 -15.61 -28.35
N ALA A 202 24.42 -15.17 -28.34
CA ALA A 202 25.49 -15.77 -29.16
C ALA A 202 25.91 -17.18 -28.69
N ARG A 203 25.59 -17.58 -27.45
CA ARG A 203 25.91 -18.89 -26.86
C ARG A 203 24.72 -19.88 -26.92
N ALA A 204 23.52 -19.42 -27.25
CA ALA A 204 22.31 -20.21 -27.35
C ALA A 204 22.15 -20.79 -28.75
#